data_11558d90d4cfc9c4d099acf9d21dfae4
#
_entry.id   11558d90d4cfc9c4d099acf9d21dfae4
#
_cell.length_a   1.000
_cell.length_b   1.000
_cell.length_c   1.000
_cell.angle_alpha   90.00
_cell.angle_beta   90.00
_cell.angle_gamma   90.00
#
_symmetry.space_group_name_H-M   'P 1'
#
loop_
_entity.id
_entity.type
_entity.pdbx_description
1 polymer ?
#
loop_
_entity_poly.entity_id
_entity_poly.type
_entity_poly.pdbx_seq_one_letter_code
_entity_poly.pdbx_strand_id
1 'polypeptide(L)'
;GIALADVDGDGGLDFVLANQWLPSYFYRNESRDRGKFLGLHLLLPLRPDTPAKTWTRPGHPNADSLGRAAVGATVIVHLANGKQLVAQVDGGNGHSGRRSPELHFGLGDVPVDSPLRVEIRWRDPNGRVCSEALWLPPGWHTVVLGWRSTGGQQ
;
A
#
# COMPACT_ATOMS: atom_id res chain seq x y z
N GLY A 1 -21.79 -8.06 0.37
CA GLY A 1 -20.46 -7.51 0.07
C GLY A 1 -19.44 -7.95 1.10
N ILE A 2 -18.19 -8.03 0.68
CA ILE A 2 -17.06 -8.33 1.59
C ILE A 2 -16.01 -7.22 1.41
N ALA A 3 -15.49 -6.70 2.53
CA ALA A 3 -14.35 -5.80 2.55
C ALA A 3 -13.28 -6.33 3.50
N LEU A 4 -12.02 -6.15 3.13
CA LEU A 4 -10.84 -6.57 3.89
C LEU A 4 -10.06 -5.34 4.31
N ALA A 5 -9.60 -5.30 5.55
CA ALA A 5 -8.69 -4.30 6.07
C ALA A 5 -7.96 -4.85 7.31
N ASP A 6 -6.78 -4.33 7.61
CA ASP A 6 -6.12 -4.50 8.91
C ASP A 6 -6.64 -3.40 9.84
N VAL A 7 -7.72 -3.69 10.58
CA VAL A 7 -8.49 -2.68 11.32
C VAL A 7 -7.79 -2.25 12.62
N ASP A 8 -7.08 -3.17 13.26
CA ASP A 8 -6.37 -2.90 14.51
C ASP A 8 -4.86 -2.66 14.33
N GLY A 9 -4.37 -2.72 13.08
CA GLY A 9 -2.97 -2.43 12.74
C GLY A 9 -1.99 -3.53 13.15
N ASP A 10 -2.48 -4.75 13.42
CA ASP A 10 -1.66 -5.86 13.88
C ASP A 10 -1.02 -6.69 12.73
N GLY A 11 -1.31 -6.35 11.49
CA GLY A 11 -0.81 -6.99 10.28
C GLY A 11 -1.65 -8.16 9.78
N GLY A 12 -2.68 -8.57 10.51
CA GLY A 12 -3.66 -9.54 10.09
C GLY A 12 -4.83 -8.88 9.35
N LEU A 13 -5.21 -9.39 8.19
CA LEU A 13 -6.40 -8.87 7.52
C LEU A 13 -7.66 -9.37 8.21
N ASP A 14 -8.49 -8.44 8.63
CA ASP A 14 -9.85 -8.64 9.10
C ASP A 14 -10.82 -8.57 7.94
N PHE A 15 -12.08 -8.95 8.14
CA PHE A 15 -13.08 -8.73 7.12
C PHE A 15 -14.46 -8.39 7.67
N VAL A 16 -15.19 -7.61 6.88
CA VAL A 16 -16.60 -7.30 7.10
C VAL A 16 -17.43 -7.99 6.04
N LEU A 17 -18.47 -8.69 6.49
CA LEU A 17 -19.49 -9.26 5.62
C LEU A 17 -20.75 -8.40 5.71
N ALA A 18 -21.08 -7.67 4.65
CA ALA A 18 -22.30 -6.91 4.54
C ALA A 18 -23.38 -7.74 3.84
N ASN A 19 -24.41 -8.12 4.58
CA ASN A 19 -25.58 -8.83 4.09
C ASN A 19 -26.69 -7.85 3.67
N GLN A 20 -27.42 -8.18 2.62
CA GLN A 20 -28.50 -7.33 2.12
C GLN A 20 -29.74 -7.36 3.01
N TRP A 21 -30.12 -8.53 3.53
CA TRP A 21 -31.35 -8.74 4.28
C TRP A 21 -31.14 -9.36 5.66
N LEU A 22 -29.89 -9.59 6.04
CA LEU A 22 -29.50 -10.19 7.31
C LEU A 22 -28.52 -9.25 8.03
N PRO A 23 -28.28 -9.43 9.34
CA PRO A 23 -27.25 -8.68 10.05
C PRO A 23 -25.88 -8.77 9.35
N SER A 24 -25.16 -7.67 9.32
CA SER A 24 -23.78 -7.64 8.86
C SER A 24 -22.84 -8.05 9.99
N TYR A 25 -21.71 -8.63 9.67
CA TYR A 25 -20.76 -9.18 10.63
C TYR A 25 -19.36 -8.65 10.38
N PHE A 26 -18.65 -8.41 11.45
CA PHE A 26 -17.21 -8.14 11.46
C PHE A 26 -16.49 -9.37 12.02
N TYR A 27 -15.45 -9.80 11.33
CA TYR A 27 -14.61 -10.91 11.72
C TYR A 27 -13.18 -10.42 11.90
N ARG A 28 -12.70 -10.50 13.12
CA ARG A 28 -11.33 -10.19 13.47
C ARG A 28 -10.44 -11.41 13.26
N ASN A 29 -9.26 -11.19 12.68
CA ASN A 29 -8.26 -12.22 12.51
C ASN A 29 -7.39 -12.35 13.76
N GLU A 30 -7.66 -13.33 14.59
CA GLU A 30 -6.90 -13.62 15.83
C GLU A 30 -5.85 -14.72 15.62
N SER A 31 -5.42 -15.00 14.40
CA SER A 31 -4.39 -15.99 14.12
C SER A 31 -3.08 -15.63 14.82
N ARG A 32 -2.51 -16.58 15.56
CA ARG A 32 -1.24 -16.40 16.30
C ARG A 32 -0.02 -16.58 15.42
N ASP A 33 -0.10 -17.44 14.42
CA ASP A 33 0.99 -17.79 13.49
C ASP A 33 0.90 -16.94 12.23
N ARG A 34 0.87 -15.62 12.41
CA ARG A 34 0.90 -14.67 11.30
C ARG A 34 2.34 -14.46 10.85
N GLY A 35 2.59 -14.65 9.55
CA GLY A 35 3.86 -14.27 8.93
C GLY A 35 4.05 -12.74 8.95
N LYS A 36 5.19 -12.29 8.47
CA LYS A 36 5.45 -10.87 8.28
C LYS A 36 4.62 -10.33 7.13
N PHE A 37 4.41 -9.02 7.12
CA PHE A 37 3.70 -8.33 6.08
C PHE A 37 4.40 -7.02 5.69
N LEU A 38 4.06 -6.49 4.53
CA LEU A 38 4.36 -5.12 4.11
C LEU A 38 3.03 -4.45 3.78
N GLY A 39 2.70 -3.40 4.51
CA GLY A 39 1.54 -2.55 4.28
C GLY A 39 1.96 -1.20 3.69
N LEU A 40 1.28 -0.71 2.66
CA LEU A 40 1.64 0.52 1.97
C LEU A 40 0.43 1.44 1.80
N HIS A 41 0.54 2.66 2.33
CA HIS A 41 -0.29 3.80 1.95
C HIS A 41 0.46 4.62 0.90
N LEU A 42 0.06 4.50 -0.36
CA LEU A 42 0.63 5.29 -1.45
C LEU A 42 -0.19 6.55 -1.68
N LEU A 43 0.42 7.70 -1.48
CA LEU A 43 -0.23 8.99 -1.56
C LEU A 43 0.40 9.86 -2.65
N LEU A 44 -0.44 10.56 -3.40
CA LEU A 44 -0.04 11.64 -4.28
C LEU A 44 -0.25 12.96 -3.55
N PRO A 45 0.67 13.94 -3.62
CA PRO A 45 0.51 15.25 -3.01
C PRO A 45 -0.78 15.93 -3.45
N LEU A 46 -1.42 16.68 -2.56
CA LEU A 46 -2.65 17.43 -2.86
C LEU A 46 -2.38 18.60 -3.82
N ARG A 47 -1.17 19.16 -3.81
CA ARG A 47 -0.76 20.27 -4.67
C ARG A 47 0.17 19.76 -5.75
N PRO A 48 -0.25 19.78 -7.03
CA PRO A 48 0.53 19.27 -8.14
C PRO A 48 1.71 20.17 -8.54
N ASP A 49 1.72 21.41 -8.10
CA ASP A 49 2.74 22.42 -8.38
C ASP A 49 4.00 22.30 -7.53
N THR A 50 3.95 21.49 -6.49
CA THR A 50 5.11 21.21 -5.64
C THR A 50 5.79 19.93 -6.16
N PRO A 51 6.86 20.02 -6.98
CA PRO A 51 7.60 18.86 -7.43
C PRO A 51 8.36 18.27 -6.24
N ALA A 52 7.66 17.56 -5.39
CA ALA A 52 8.22 16.93 -4.22
C ALA A 52 9.06 15.71 -4.62
N LYS A 53 10.13 15.49 -3.89
CA LYS A 53 10.83 14.21 -3.86
C LYS A 53 9.95 13.20 -3.13
N THR A 54 9.93 11.95 -3.59
CA THR A 54 9.28 10.86 -2.84
C THR A 54 9.91 10.77 -1.44
N TRP A 55 9.08 10.60 -0.43
CA TRP A 55 9.53 10.36 0.93
C TRP A 55 8.67 9.30 1.60
N THR A 56 9.23 8.67 2.62
CA THR A 56 8.60 7.56 3.33
C THR A 56 8.65 7.79 4.84
N ARG A 57 7.68 7.24 5.53
CA ARG A 57 7.69 7.10 6.98
C ARG A 57 7.10 5.75 7.39
N PRO A 58 7.53 5.16 8.52
CA PRO A 58 6.85 3.99 9.08
C PRO A 58 5.44 4.36 9.58
N GLY A 59 4.56 3.37 9.53
CA GLY A 59 3.20 3.47 10.03
C GLY A 59 2.20 4.13 9.06
N HIS A 60 1.01 4.39 9.59
CA HIS A 60 -0.11 4.97 8.87
C HIS A 60 0.07 6.48 8.61
N PRO A 61 -0.68 7.06 7.64
CA PRO A 61 -0.67 8.49 7.39
C PRO A 61 -1.01 9.30 8.64
N ASN A 62 -0.40 10.46 8.77
CA ASN A 62 -0.65 11.44 9.83
C ASN A 62 -0.89 12.83 9.23
N ALA A 63 -0.96 13.86 10.08
CA ALA A 63 -1.20 15.24 9.66
C ALA A 63 -0.14 15.78 8.66
N ASP A 64 1.09 15.27 8.70
CA ASP A 64 2.17 15.66 7.80
C ASP A 64 2.13 14.90 6.45
N SER A 65 1.36 13.81 6.39
CA SER A 65 1.24 12.94 5.22
C SER A 65 0.02 13.30 4.37
N LEU A 66 -0.20 14.61 4.12
CA LEU A 66 -1.35 15.07 3.35
C LEU A 66 -1.23 14.67 1.89
N GLY A 67 -2.20 13.89 1.43
CA GLY A 67 -2.24 13.39 0.06
C GLY A 67 -3.56 12.72 -0.27
N ARG A 68 -3.73 12.39 -1.53
CA ARG A 68 -4.82 11.52 -2.02
C ARG A 68 -4.25 10.17 -2.38
N ALA A 69 -5.05 9.11 -2.27
CA ALA A 69 -4.63 7.78 -2.68
C ALA A 69 -4.12 7.78 -4.13
N ALA A 70 -3.00 7.12 -4.35
CA ALA A 70 -2.36 7.00 -5.67
C ALA A 70 -3.05 5.91 -6.51
N VAL A 71 -4.36 6.05 -6.76
CA VAL A 71 -5.13 5.08 -7.54
C VAL A 71 -4.47 4.85 -8.90
N GLY A 72 -4.30 3.58 -9.27
CA GLY A 72 -3.60 3.16 -10.48
C GLY A 72 -2.10 2.96 -10.30
N ALA A 73 -1.51 3.36 -9.17
CA ALA A 73 -0.11 3.04 -8.89
C ALA A 73 0.08 1.53 -8.72
N THR A 74 1.14 0.99 -9.30
CA THR A 74 1.51 -0.43 -9.25
C THR A 74 2.74 -0.61 -8.38
N VAL A 75 2.74 -1.65 -7.56
CA VAL A 75 3.85 -2.03 -6.67
C VAL A 75 4.33 -3.43 -7.01
N ILE A 76 5.64 -3.61 -7.03
CA ILE A 76 6.32 -4.90 -7.11
C ILE A 76 7.23 -5.03 -5.89
N VAL A 77 6.97 -6.02 -5.06
CA VAL A 77 7.80 -6.37 -3.91
C VAL A 77 8.67 -7.57 -4.28
N HIS A 78 9.98 -7.41 -4.18
CA HIS A 78 10.96 -8.46 -4.47
C HIS A 78 11.31 -9.21 -3.19
N LEU A 79 11.04 -10.51 -3.16
CA LEU A 79 11.40 -11.38 -2.05
C LEU A 79 12.79 -12.00 -2.26
N ALA A 80 13.48 -12.33 -1.16
CA ALA A 80 14.83 -12.91 -1.18
C ALA A 80 14.93 -14.24 -1.96
N ASN A 81 13.84 -14.98 -2.06
CA ASN A 81 13.76 -16.23 -2.81
C ASN A 81 13.52 -16.05 -4.33
N GLY A 82 13.62 -14.81 -4.83
CA GLY A 82 13.40 -14.44 -6.22
C GLY A 82 11.93 -14.30 -6.64
N LYS A 83 10.97 -14.59 -5.76
CA LYS A 83 9.54 -14.33 -6.03
C LYS A 83 9.24 -12.83 -6.00
N GLN A 84 8.24 -12.45 -6.77
CA GLN A 84 7.70 -11.10 -6.81
C GLN A 84 6.23 -11.12 -6.41
N LEU A 85 5.84 -10.17 -5.57
CA LEU A 85 4.44 -9.89 -5.26
C LEU A 85 4.06 -8.60 -5.98
N VAL A 86 2.93 -8.61 -6.69
CA VAL A 86 2.48 -7.48 -7.48
C VAL A 86 1.08 -7.07 -7.04
N ALA A 87 0.86 -5.79 -6.81
CA ALA A 87 -0.46 -5.24 -6.56
C ALA A 87 -0.60 -3.85 -7.16
N GLN A 88 -1.83 -3.40 -7.33
CA GLN A 88 -2.18 -2.08 -7.80
C GLN A 88 -3.12 -1.40 -6.81
N VAL A 89 -2.91 -0.10 -6.58
CA VAL A 89 -3.85 0.71 -5.81
C VAL A 89 -5.15 0.83 -6.60
N ASP A 90 -6.19 0.29 -6.05
CA ASP A 90 -7.51 0.17 -6.64
C ASP A 90 -8.42 1.29 -6.10
N GLY A 91 -9.29 1.83 -6.94
CA GLY A 91 -10.25 2.88 -6.57
C GLY A 91 -11.55 2.37 -6.01
N GLY A 92 -11.73 1.06 -5.96
CA GLY A 92 -12.95 0.38 -5.52
C GLY A 92 -13.25 -0.83 -6.37
N ASN A 93 -14.03 -1.75 -5.86
CA ASN A 93 -14.37 -2.99 -6.51
C ASN A 93 -15.80 -3.42 -6.22
N GLY A 94 -16.39 -4.14 -7.19
CA GLY A 94 -17.72 -4.70 -7.08
C GLY A 94 -18.85 -3.66 -7.16
N HIS A 95 -20.07 -4.15 -7.02
CA HIS A 95 -21.28 -3.34 -7.08
C HIS A 95 -21.39 -2.49 -5.82
N SER A 96 -21.32 -1.17 -5.95
CA SER A 96 -21.36 -0.21 -4.84
C SER A 96 -20.32 -0.48 -3.74
N GLY A 97 -19.35 -1.36 -4.00
CA GLY A 97 -18.29 -1.71 -3.08
C GLY A 97 -17.13 -0.74 -3.17
N ARG A 98 -16.58 -0.39 -2.01
CA ARG A 98 -15.35 0.40 -1.90
C ARG A 98 -14.47 -0.23 -0.85
N ARG A 99 -13.23 -0.51 -1.20
CA ARG A 99 -12.23 -0.93 -0.22
C ARG A 99 -11.21 0.16 0.02
N SER A 100 -10.51 0.03 1.12
CA SER A 100 -9.38 0.88 1.42
C SER A 100 -8.32 0.80 0.33
N PRO A 101 -7.71 1.95 -0.06
CA PRO A 101 -6.72 2.00 -1.12
C PRO A 101 -5.33 1.53 -0.69
N GLU A 102 -5.16 1.11 0.54
CA GLU A 102 -3.89 0.55 0.99
C GLU A 102 -3.60 -0.81 0.35
N LEU A 103 -2.32 -1.10 0.19
CA LEU A 103 -1.85 -2.39 -0.26
C LEU A 103 -1.30 -3.18 0.92
N HIS A 104 -1.63 -4.47 0.98
CA HIS A 104 -1.14 -5.39 1.99
C HIS A 104 -0.56 -6.64 1.32
N PHE A 105 0.72 -6.92 1.63
CA PHE A 105 1.46 -8.06 1.10
C PHE A 105 1.85 -8.99 2.24
N GLY A 106 1.35 -10.22 2.24
CA GLY A 106 1.84 -11.27 3.12
C GLY A 106 3.22 -11.73 2.67
N LEU A 107 4.20 -11.67 3.54
CA LEU A 107 5.61 -11.98 3.24
C LEU A 107 6.03 -13.38 3.71
N GLY A 108 5.21 -14.03 4.55
CA GLY A 108 5.58 -15.26 5.24
C GLY A 108 6.70 -15.05 6.26
N ASP A 109 7.61 -16.01 6.36
CA ASP A 109 8.71 -16.00 7.34
C ASP A 109 9.93 -15.27 6.77
N VAL A 110 9.87 -13.94 6.72
CA VAL A 110 11.06 -13.11 6.42
C VAL A 110 11.63 -12.52 7.71
N PRO A 111 12.96 -12.27 7.80
CA PRO A 111 13.54 -11.59 8.95
C PRO A 111 12.92 -10.19 9.15
N VAL A 112 12.68 -9.80 10.40
CA VAL A 112 11.98 -8.56 10.76
C VAL A 112 12.68 -7.32 10.20
N ASP A 113 14.01 -7.30 10.24
CA ASP A 113 14.85 -6.15 9.88
C ASP A 113 15.42 -6.23 8.46
N SER A 114 14.94 -7.18 7.65
CA SER A 114 15.40 -7.31 6.26
C SER A 114 14.62 -6.36 5.35
N PRO A 115 15.20 -5.25 4.88
CA PRO A 115 14.50 -4.37 3.97
C PRO A 115 14.25 -5.08 2.64
N LEU A 116 13.04 -4.89 2.12
CA LEU A 116 12.58 -5.43 0.85
C LEU A 116 12.77 -4.37 -0.23
N ARG A 117 13.21 -4.79 -1.41
CA ARG A 117 13.18 -3.91 -2.58
C ARG A 117 11.75 -3.80 -3.09
N VAL A 118 11.22 -2.58 -3.08
CA VAL A 118 9.86 -2.24 -3.47
C VAL A 118 9.92 -1.29 -4.65
N GLU A 119 9.49 -1.73 -5.80
CA GLU A 119 9.36 -0.89 -6.99
C GLU A 119 7.94 -0.33 -7.07
N ILE A 120 7.83 0.98 -7.21
CA ILE A 120 6.55 1.67 -7.32
C ILE A 120 6.52 2.40 -8.66
N ARG A 121 5.41 2.27 -9.38
CA ARG A 121 5.16 2.92 -10.66
C ARG A 121 3.83 3.65 -10.61
N TRP A 122 3.83 4.94 -10.95
CA TRP A 122 2.64 5.79 -10.91
C TRP A 122 2.63 6.79 -12.06
N ARG A 123 1.59 7.62 -12.14
CA ARG A 123 1.53 8.73 -13.09
C ARG A 123 1.56 10.06 -12.36
N ASP A 124 2.32 11.00 -12.92
CA ASP A 124 2.32 12.41 -12.50
C ASP A 124 1.01 13.11 -12.96
N PRO A 125 0.77 14.37 -12.55
CA PRO A 125 -0.42 15.12 -12.97
C PRO A 125 -0.53 15.33 -14.49
N ASN A 126 0.56 15.21 -15.24
CA ASN A 126 0.60 15.34 -16.70
C ASN A 126 0.43 13.97 -17.40
N GLY A 127 0.19 12.91 -16.64
CA GLY A 127 0.02 11.55 -17.15
C GLY A 127 1.33 10.83 -17.47
N ARG A 128 2.50 11.43 -17.21
CA ARG A 128 3.80 10.78 -17.42
C ARG A 128 4.02 9.69 -16.39
N VAL A 129 4.61 8.60 -16.83
CA VAL A 129 4.94 7.48 -15.94
C VAL A 129 6.19 7.84 -15.14
N CYS A 130 6.05 7.75 -13.81
CA CYS A 130 7.12 7.83 -12.84
C CYS A 130 7.39 6.43 -12.27
N SER A 131 8.61 6.15 -11.88
CA SER A 131 8.97 4.93 -11.17
C SER A 131 10.10 5.18 -10.18
N GLU A 132 10.07 4.49 -9.07
CA GLU A 132 11.11 4.56 -8.04
C GLU A 132 11.23 3.21 -7.34
N ALA A 133 12.44 2.89 -6.87
CA ALA A 133 12.71 1.72 -6.06
C ALA A 133 13.11 2.17 -4.64
N LEU A 134 12.43 1.62 -3.65
CA LEU A 134 12.64 1.90 -2.23
C LEU A 134 13.07 0.62 -1.52
N TRP A 135 13.75 0.78 -0.38
CA TRP A 135 14.07 -0.31 0.52
C TRP A 135 13.28 -0.12 1.82
N LEU A 136 12.28 -0.99 2.04
CA LEU A 136 11.37 -0.89 3.16
C LEU A 136 11.41 -2.17 4.00
N PRO A 137 11.58 -2.07 5.34
CA PRO A 137 11.43 -3.23 6.21
C PRO A 137 9.97 -3.69 6.25
N PRO A 138 9.67 -4.92 6.72
CA PRO A 138 8.31 -5.36 7.00
C PRO A 138 7.55 -4.39 7.93
N GLY A 139 6.23 -4.32 7.78
CA GLY A 139 5.34 -3.46 8.55
C GLY A 139 4.62 -2.42 7.69
N TRP A 140 3.89 -1.52 8.33
CA TRP A 140 3.18 -0.43 7.68
C TRP A 140 4.10 0.72 7.30
N HIS A 141 3.92 1.26 6.09
CA HIS A 141 4.61 2.45 5.60
C HIS A 141 3.67 3.39 4.86
N THR A 142 3.87 4.67 5.08
CA THR A 142 3.28 5.74 4.27
C THR A 142 4.33 6.23 3.29
N VAL A 143 4.01 6.24 1.99
CA VAL A 143 4.86 6.71 0.90
C VAL A 143 4.16 7.85 0.19
N VAL A 144 4.71 9.04 0.27
CA VAL A 144 4.23 10.20 -0.50
C VAL A 144 5.07 10.31 -1.76
N LEU A 145 4.45 10.05 -2.90
CA LEU A 145 5.09 9.94 -4.21
C LEU A 145 5.37 11.33 -4.79
N GLY A 146 6.62 11.56 -5.19
CA GLY A 146 7.03 12.79 -5.85
C GLY A 146 6.85 12.75 -7.36
N TRP A 147 7.07 13.90 -8.02
CA TRP A 147 7.04 14.02 -9.48
C TRP A 147 8.43 14.05 -10.12
N ARG A 148 9.47 14.27 -9.32
CA ARG A 148 10.86 14.26 -9.81
C ARG A 148 11.34 12.81 -9.81
N SER A 149 11.48 12.26 -11.02
CA SER A 149 12.35 11.10 -11.21
C SER A 149 13.72 11.44 -10.65
N THR A 150 14.21 10.65 -9.69
CA THR A 150 15.64 10.61 -9.40
C THR A 150 16.28 10.06 -10.65
N GLY A 151 16.88 10.95 -11.46
CA GLY A 151 17.32 10.70 -12.81
C GLY A 151 18.09 9.39 -12.95
N GLY A 152 17.57 8.51 -13.77
CA GLY A 152 18.42 7.61 -14.53
C GLY A 152 19.15 8.45 -15.56
N GLN A 153 20.41 8.77 -15.33
CA GLN A 153 21.30 9.13 -16.44
C GLN A 153 21.36 7.91 -17.35
N GLN A 154 21.10 8.19 -18.64
CA GLN A 154 21.38 7.28 -19.76
C GLN A 154 22.88 6.91 -19.78
#